data_7ab42e9e921df25076ff2ce8613dc16a
#
_entry.id   7ab42e9e921df25076ff2ce8613dc16a
#
_cell.length_a   1.000
_cell.length_b   1.000
_cell.length_c   1.000
_cell.angle_alpha   90.00
_cell.angle_beta   90.00
_cell.angle_gamma   90.00
#
_symmetry.space_group_name_H-M   'P 1'
#
loop_
_entity.id
_entity.type
_entity.pdbx_description
1 polymer ?
#
loop_
_entity_poly.entity_id
_entity_poly.type
_entity_poly.pdbx_seq_one_letter_code
_entity_poly.pdbx_strand_id
1 'polypeptide(L)'
;MRKSNLLGVLAAIITVGCVNVSAQTLSTLHSFNGGDGRSPEAALVQGSDGNFYGTTALGGAHFKGTVFKIDATGNLTMLHSFSGSPGDGALPVGGLVQGSDGNFYGTTSSGGAFFQGTVFRMTPSGTVTVLHSFNSFLGGGAVPIAGLVEGSDGNFYGTTVLGGAHFKGSVFKIDATGSLTTLHSFSGSPSEGANPVAALIQGADGNFYGTTASGGAHFQGTAFRITPAGSLTVLHSFSGHPAEGAVPFAALVQGSDGNFYGATALGGAHSKGTVFKIDGTGNLTTLHSFSGSPNEGANPVAALMQGSDGNFYGTTALGGAHLKGTVFSIDVTGSLTTLHSFSGSPGEGAVPFGGLVQGSDGNFYGTTALGGTHGAGTVFKF
;
A
#
# COMPACT_ATOMS: atom_id res chain seq x y z
N MET A 1 18.84 -73.61 28.47
CA MET A 1 17.83 -72.95 27.61
C MET A 1 17.82 -71.46 27.90
N ARG A 2 18.49 -70.66 27.09
CA ARG A 2 18.45 -69.14 27.19
C ARG A 2 17.65 -68.64 25.98
N LYS A 3 16.53 -67.94 26.25
CA LYS A 3 15.72 -67.31 25.26
C LYS A 3 16.33 -65.93 25.00
N SER A 4 16.77 -65.65 23.78
CA SER A 4 17.22 -64.36 23.29
C SER A 4 16.00 -63.57 22.84
N ASN A 5 15.77 -62.39 23.46
CA ASN A 5 14.79 -61.42 23.00
C ASN A 5 15.43 -60.55 21.93
N LEU A 6 14.91 -60.61 20.70
CA LEU A 6 15.24 -59.72 19.60
C LEU A 6 14.37 -58.50 19.72
N LEU A 7 14.95 -57.34 20.06
CA LEU A 7 14.28 -56.05 20.00
C LEU A 7 14.39 -55.54 18.55
N GLY A 8 13.27 -55.51 17.84
CA GLY A 8 13.19 -54.90 16.52
C GLY A 8 13.07 -53.36 16.67
N VAL A 9 14.09 -52.63 16.19
CA VAL A 9 14.05 -51.20 16.06
C VAL A 9 13.33 -50.83 14.76
N LEU A 10 12.12 -50.27 14.87
CA LEU A 10 11.37 -49.76 13.74
C LEU A 10 11.93 -48.34 13.42
N ALA A 11 12.75 -48.21 12.37
CA ALA A 11 13.19 -46.93 11.85
C ALA A 11 12.04 -46.29 11.05
N ALA A 12 11.43 -45.24 11.60
CA ALA A 12 10.49 -44.42 10.88
C ALA A 12 11.28 -43.54 9.86
N ILE A 13 11.13 -43.84 8.60
CA ILE A 13 11.64 -42.97 7.51
C ILE A 13 10.68 -41.81 7.41
N ILE A 14 11.11 -40.64 7.95
CA ILE A 14 10.45 -39.36 7.69
C ILE A 14 10.86 -38.97 6.28
N THR A 15 10.00 -39.18 5.30
CA THR A 15 10.12 -38.55 3.98
C THR A 15 9.80 -37.06 4.14
N VAL A 16 10.83 -36.24 4.24
CA VAL A 16 10.69 -34.80 4.04
C VAL A 16 10.34 -34.62 2.56
N GLY A 17 9.04 -34.42 2.30
CA GLY A 17 8.60 -34.01 0.98
C GLY A 17 9.24 -32.68 0.66
N CYS A 18 10.19 -32.65 -0.28
CA CYS A 18 10.59 -31.42 -0.92
C CYS A 18 9.36 -30.84 -1.60
N VAL A 19 8.77 -29.81 -0.98
CA VAL A 19 7.83 -28.94 -1.66
C VAL A 19 8.68 -28.27 -2.74
N ASN A 20 8.54 -28.71 -3.98
CA ASN A 20 9.08 -27.99 -5.12
C ASN A 20 8.31 -26.66 -5.15
N VAL A 21 8.92 -25.60 -4.60
CA VAL A 21 8.53 -24.23 -4.92
C VAL A 21 8.91 -24.07 -6.38
N SER A 22 7.95 -24.31 -7.28
CA SER A 22 8.12 -23.90 -8.67
C SER A 22 8.39 -22.40 -8.63
N ALA A 23 9.47 -21.95 -9.24
CA ALA A 23 9.72 -20.52 -9.38
C ALA A 23 8.48 -19.91 -10.03
N GLN A 24 7.70 -19.15 -9.25
CA GLN A 24 6.56 -18.42 -9.78
C GLN A 24 7.10 -17.44 -10.80
N THR A 25 6.68 -17.59 -12.06
CA THR A 25 7.08 -16.67 -13.13
C THR A 25 6.09 -15.52 -13.16
N LEU A 26 6.63 -14.30 -13.07
CA LEU A 26 5.81 -13.10 -13.25
C LEU A 26 5.23 -13.07 -14.67
N SER A 27 3.94 -12.82 -14.79
CA SER A 27 3.25 -12.61 -16.04
C SER A 27 2.55 -11.25 -16.06
N THR A 28 2.73 -10.50 -17.14
CA THR A 28 1.98 -9.28 -17.38
C THR A 28 0.57 -9.65 -17.86
N LEU A 29 -0.44 -9.28 -17.07
CA LEU A 29 -1.84 -9.50 -17.43
C LEU A 29 -2.36 -8.43 -18.36
N HIS A 30 -1.96 -7.17 -18.16
CA HIS A 30 -2.39 -6.04 -18.95
C HIS A 30 -1.29 -4.97 -19.04
N SER A 31 -1.15 -4.37 -20.22
CA SER A 31 -0.29 -3.19 -20.47
C SER A 31 -1.16 -2.00 -20.82
N PHE A 32 -1.20 -1.00 -19.98
CA PHE A 32 -1.97 0.22 -20.22
C PHE A 32 -1.46 0.97 -21.45
N ASN A 33 -2.38 1.64 -22.18
CA ASN A 33 -2.08 2.34 -23.43
C ASN A 33 -2.37 3.85 -23.37
N GLY A 34 -2.77 4.35 -22.20
CA GLY A 34 -3.15 5.75 -21.98
C GLY A 34 -4.64 6.02 -22.19
N GLY A 35 -5.30 5.37 -23.13
CA GLY A 35 -6.75 5.50 -23.32
C GLY A 35 -7.54 4.76 -22.25
N ASP A 36 -7.06 3.61 -21.80
CA ASP A 36 -7.63 2.81 -20.72
C ASP A 36 -7.07 3.14 -19.33
N GLY A 37 -6.06 4.00 -19.27
CA GLY A 37 -5.36 4.43 -18.07
C GLY A 37 -3.86 4.54 -18.25
N ARG A 38 -3.19 5.19 -17.30
CA ARG A 38 -1.73 5.32 -17.24
C ARG A 38 -1.28 5.52 -15.80
N SER A 39 -0.09 5.03 -15.49
CA SER A 39 0.51 5.12 -14.15
C SER A 39 -0.41 4.57 -13.06
N PRO A 40 -0.68 3.26 -13.03
CA PRO A 40 -1.32 2.63 -11.87
C PRO A 40 -0.30 2.63 -10.72
N GLU A 41 -0.57 3.42 -9.68
CA GLU A 41 0.35 3.65 -8.56
C GLU A 41 -0.11 3.00 -7.26
N ALA A 42 -1.35 2.53 -7.22
CA ALA A 42 -1.96 1.91 -6.05
C ALA A 42 -1.96 0.39 -6.11
N ALA A 43 -2.08 -0.24 -4.94
CA ALA A 43 -2.42 -1.64 -4.83
C ALA A 43 -3.82 -1.92 -5.40
N LEU A 44 -4.00 -3.11 -5.93
CA LEU A 44 -5.32 -3.62 -6.32
C LEU A 44 -6.11 -4.04 -5.07
N VAL A 45 -7.44 -4.07 -5.19
CA VAL A 45 -8.33 -4.73 -4.23
C VAL A 45 -9.10 -5.83 -4.94
N GLN A 46 -9.16 -7.03 -4.36
CA GLN A 46 -10.05 -8.07 -4.87
C GLN A 46 -11.46 -7.82 -4.38
N GLY A 47 -12.39 -7.65 -5.30
CA GLY A 47 -13.80 -7.49 -4.98
C GLY A 47 -14.48 -8.82 -4.63
N SER A 48 -15.66 -8.73 -4.03
CA SER A 48 -16.47 -9.90 -3.68
C SER A 48 -16.92 -10.74 -4.90
N ASP A 49 -16.81 -10.18 -6.11
CA ASP A 49 -17.02 -10.88 -7.38
C ASP A 49 -15.79 -11.66 -7.89
N GLY A 50 -14.69 -11.63 -7.12
CA GLY A 50 -13.43 -12.29 -7.45
C GLY A 50 -12.54 -11.53 -8.43
N ASN A 51 -13.02 -10.43 -9.04
CA ASN A 51 -12.20 -9.58 -9.90
C ASN A 51 -11.34 -8.60 -9.08
N PHE A 52 -10.32 -8.05 -9.72
CA PHE A 52 -9.48 -7.03 -9.11
C PHE A 52 -9.88 -5.65 -9.61
N TYR A 53 -9.86 -4.68 -8.70
CA TYR A 53 -10.19 -3.29 -8.97
C TYR A 53 -9.00 -2.42 -8.64
N GLY A 54 -8.75 -1.41 -9.48
CA GLY A 54 -7.63 -0.50 -9.30
C GLY A 54 -7.86 0.86 -9.92
N THR A 55 -6.92 1.74 -9.68
CA THR A 55 -6.91 3.11 -10.20
C THR A 55 -5.67 3.36 -11.06
N THR A 56 -5.78 4.27 -12.00
CA THR A 56 -4.61 4.84 -12.68
C THR A 56 -4.56 6.34 -12.41
N ALA A 57 -3.41 6.87 -12.06
CA ALA A 57 -3.26 8.29 -11.74
C ALA A 57 -3.55 9.19 -12.95
N LEU A 58 -3.25 8.72 -14.14
CA LEU A 58 -3.36 9.45 -15.40
C LEU A 58 -4.11 8.61 -16.45
N GLY A 59 -4.29 9.18 -17.64
CA GLY A 59 -4.96 8.52 -18.75
C GLY A 59 -6.48 8.61 -18.68
N GLY A 60 -7.17 7.78 -19.49
CA GLY A 60 -8.61 7.85 -19.70
C GLY A 60 -9.01 8.96 -20.68
N ALA A 61 -10.31 9.13 -20.89
CA ALA A 61 -10.85 10.08 -21.88
C ALA A 61 -10.46 11.54 -21.64
N HIS A 62 -10.18 11.90 -20.37
CA HIS A 62 -9.85 13.27 -19.98
C HIS A 62 -8.42 13.40 -19.44
N PHE A 63 -7.60 12.35 -19.50
CA PHE A 63 -6.23 12.31 -18.98
C PHE A 63 -6.12 12.62 -17.47
N LYS A 64 -7.19 12.38 -16.71
CA LYS A 64 -7.30 12.68 -15.28
C LYS A 64 -7.33 11.43 -14.39
N GLY A 65 -7.07 10.26 -14.99
CA GLY A 65 -7.05 8.97 -14.33
C GLY A 65 -8.35 8.19 -14.50
N THR A 66 -8.29 6.93 -14.15
CA THR A 66 -9.40 5.98 -14.34
C THR A 66 -9.60 5.10 -13.12
N VAL A 67 -10.77 4.47 -13.04
CA VAL A 67 -10.99 3.26 -12.25
C VAL A 67 -11.22 2.12 -13.23
N PHE A 68 -10.60 0.99 -12.99
CA PHE A 68 -10.72 -0.20 -13.82
C PHE A 68 -11.03 -1.45 -12.99
N LYS A 69 -11.58 -2.45 -13.67
CA LYS A 69 -11.75 -3.83 -13.21
C LYS A 69 -10.95 -4.75 -14.13
N ILE A 70 -10.29 -5.76 -13.58
CA ILE A 70 -9.56 -6.78 -14.33
C ILE A 70 -9.78 -8.15 -13.70
N ASP A 71 -10.00 -9.18 -14.53
CA ASP A 71 -10.07 -10.55 -14.07
C ASP A 71 -8.67 -11.21 -13.98
N ALA A 72 -8.61 -12.39 -13.40
CA ALA A 72 -7.35 -13.16 -13.25
C ALA A 72 -6.74 -13.62 -14.59
N THR A 73 -7.44 -13.46 -15.72
CA THR A 73 -6.98 -13.80 -17.08
C THR A 73 -6.49 -12.59 -17.87
N GLY A 74 -6.66 -11.37 -17.31
CA GLY A 74 -6.18 -10.12 -17.92
C GLY A 74 -7.24 -9.32 -18.71
N ASN A 75 -8.51 -9.72 -18.67
CA ASN A 75 -9.59 -8.95 -19.31
C ASN A 75 -9.89 -7.71 -18.48
N LEU A 76 -9.44 -6.55 -18.98
CA LEU A 76 -9.63 -5.26 -18.31
C LEU A 76 -10.87 -4.55 -18.84
N THR A 77 -11.64 -3.96 -17.93
CA THR A 77 -12.76 -3.06 -18.23
C THR A 77 -12.52 -1.73 -17.50
N MET A 78 -12.42 -0.63 -18.23
CA MET A 78 -12.45 0.70 -17.64
C MET A 78 -13.87 1.00 -17.14
N LEU A 79 -14.02 1.24 -15.85
CA LEU A 79 -15.31 1.49 -15.21
C LEU A 79 -15.64 2.99 -15.18
N HIS A 80 -14.63 3.83 -14.94
CA HIS A 80 -14.80 5.28 -14.87
C HIS A 80 -13.56 6.01 -15.37
N SER A 81 -13.76 7.15 -16.04
CA SER A 81 -12.70 8.09 -16.43
C SER A 81 -12.96 9.44 -15.80
N PHE A 82 -12.10 9.85 -14.88
CA PHE A 82 -12.24 11.13 -14.18
C PHE A 82 -12.10 12.30 -15.13
N SER A 83 -12.97 13.30 -14.97
CA SER A 83 -13.00 14.51 -15.81
C SER A 83 -12.25 15.69 -15.19
N GLY A 84 -12.07 15.69 -13.88
CA GLY A 84 -11.44 16.77 -13.13
C GLY A 84 -12.28 18.06 -13.06
N SER A 85 -13.52 18.02 -13.55
CA SER A 85 -14.42 19.16 -13.47
C SER A 85 -14.97 19.35 -12.05
N PRO A 86 -15.65 20.46 -11.71
CA PRO A 86 -16.07 20.74 -10.33
C PRO A 86 -16.86 19.64 -9.64
N GLY A 87 -17.56 18.80 -10.41
CA GLY A 87 -18.36 17.70 -9.87
C GLY A 87 -17.64 16.35 -9.83
N ASP A 88 -16.38 16.27 -10.22
CA ASP A 88 -15.61 15.03 -10.30
C ASP A 88 -14.17 15.23 -9.81
N GLY A 89 -13.47 14.13 -9.51
CA GLY A 89 -12.09 14.14 -9.08
C GLY A 89 -11.09 14.03 -10.21
N ALA A 90 -9.80 14.10 -9.86
CA ALA A 90 -8.68 13.86 -10.74
C ALA A 90 -7.50 13.25 -9.99
N LEU A 91 -6.66 12.51 -10.69
CA LEU A 91 -5.47 11.89 -10.14
C LEU A 91 -5.79 10.96 -8.95
N PRO A 92 -6.53 9.85 -9.18
CA PRO A 92 -6.77 8.84 -8.15
C PRO A 92 -5.49 8.00 -7.94
N VAL A 93 -4.58 8.48 -7.10
CA VAL A 93 -3.31 7.82 -6.78
C VAL A 93 -3.45 6.82 -5.63
N GLY A 94 -4.49 6.96 -4.82
CA GLY A 94 -4.81 6.03 -3.74
C GLY A 94 -5.53 4.77 -4.22
N GLY A 95 -5.35 3.67 -3.49
CA GLY A 95 -6.08 2.42 -3.72
C GLY A 95 -7.55 2.53 -3.35
N LEU A 96 -8.34 1.59 -3.85
CA LEU A 96 -9.75 1.43 -3.50
C LEU A 96 -9.88 0.52 -2.27
N VAL A 97 -10.98 0.72 -1.53
CA VAL A 97 -11.48 -0.25 -0.54
C VAL A 97 -12.90 -0.62 -0.92
N GLN A 98 -13.23 -1.91 -0.86
CA GLN A 98 -14.64 -2.33 -0.97
C GLN A 98 -15.28 -2.24 0.41
N GLY A 99 -16.32 -1.44 0.53
CA GLY A 99 -17.08 -1.30 1.75
C GLY A 99 -17.99 -2.50 2.00
N SER A 100 -18.43 -2.64 3.24
CA SER A 100 -19.40 -3.66 3.66
C SER A 100 -20.74 -3.60 2.93
N ASP A 101 -21.06 -2.45 2.32
CA ASP A 101 -22.21 -2.23 1.44
C ASP A 101 -22.00 -2.73 -0.01
N GLY A 102 -20.81 -3.28 -0.32
CA GLY A 102 -20.43 -3.77 -1.64
C GLY A 102 -19.96 -2.71 -2.63
N ASN A 103 -20.06 -1.41 -2.30
CA ASN A 103 -19.51 -0.35 -3.13
C ASN A 103 -18.01 -0.17 -2.89
N PHE A 104 -17.35 0.51 -3.83
CA PHE A 104 -15.94 0.87 -3.70
C PHE A 104 -15.79 2.32 -3.29
N TYR A 105 -14.81 2.58 -2.42
CA TYR A 105 -14.52 3.92 -1.92
C TYR A 105 -13.06 4.25 -2.21
N GLY A 106 -12.80 5.50 -2.59
CA GLY A 106 -11.47 5.95 -2.93
C GLY A 106 -11.32 7.47 -2.82
N THR A 107 -10.12 7.92 -3.12
CA THR A 107 -9.75 9.34 -3.07
C THR A 107 -9.18 9.79 -4.41
N THR A 108 -9.29 11.06 -4.70
CA THR A 108 -8.55 11.73 -5.76
C THR A 108 -7.71 12.86 -5.18
N SER A 109 -6.46 13.00 -5.60
CA SER A 109 -5.56 14.01 -5.04
C SER A 109 -5.83 15.43 -5.56
N SER A 110 -6.64 15.55 -6.61
CA SER A 110 -6.99 16.82 -7.25
C SER A 110 -8.44 16.77 -7.75
N GLY A 111 -8.93 17.86 -8.32
CA GLY A 111 -10.32 17.97 -8.79
C GLY A 111 -11.30 18.22 -7.64
N GLY A 112 -12.59 17.97 -7.91
CA GLY A 112 -13.66 18.35 -7.02
C GLY A 112 -13.94 19.86 -7.05
N ALA A 113 -14.90 20.33 -6.22
CA ALA A 113 -15.38 21.71 -6.21
C ALA A 113 -14.28 22.75 -5.93
N PHE A 114 -13.22 22.37 -5.21
CA PHE A 114 -12.14 23.27 -4.78
C PHE A 114 -10.78 22.89 -5.36
N PHE A 115 -10.72 21.93 -6.30
CA PHE A 115 -9.49 21.44 -6.94
C PHE A 115 -8.45 20.84 -5.96
N GLN A 116 -8.87 20.47 -4.75
CA GLN A 116 -7.99 19.98 -3.68
C GLN A 116 -8.22 18.49 -3.35
N GLY A 117 -8.91 17.79 -4.25
CA GLY A 117 -9.19 16.38 -4.15
C GLY A 117 -10.56 16.06 -3.59
N THR A 118 -10.92 14.80 -3.69
CA THR A 118 -12.25 14.30 -3.29
C THR A 118 -12.15 12.97 -2.55
N VAL A 119 -13.22 12.65 -1.81
CA VAL A 119 -13.61 11.27 -1.49
C VAL A 119 -14.78 10.91 -2.40
N PHE A 120 -14.72 9.74 -3.00
CA PHE A 120 -15.79 9.23 -3.87
C PHE A 120 -16.22 7.82 -3.47
N ARG A 121 -17.48 7.51 -3.80
CA ARG A 121 -18.05 6.16 -3.80
C ARG A 121 -18.32 5.73 -5.24
N MET A 122 -18.05 4.48 -5.56
CA MET A 122 -18.33 3.89 -6.87
C MET A 122 -19.11 2.58 -6.70
N THR A 123 -20.18 2.41 -7.46
CA THR A 123 -20.85 1.11 -7.54
C THR A 123 -19.98 0.09 -8.30
N PRO A 124 -20.16 -1.23 -8.13
CA PRO A 124 -19.45 -2.24 -8.92
C PRO A 124 -19.64 -2.09 -10.44
N SER A 125 -20.70 -1.41 -10.88
CA SER A 125 -20.97 -1.10 -12.30
C SER A 125 -20.26 0.15 -12.83
N GLY A 126 -19.52 0.90 -11.97
CA GLY A 126 -18.73 2.06 -12.38
C GLY A 126 -19.41 3.43 -12.18
N THR A 127 -20.59 3.50 -11.55
CA THR A 127 -21.23 4.79 -11.24
C THR A 127 -20.51 5.45 -10.08
N VAL A 128 -19.82 6.57 -10.32
CA VAL A 128 -19.11 7.35 -9.31
C VAL A 128 -20.03 8.46 -8.73
N THR A 129 -19.95 8.62 -7.42
CA THR A 129 -20.57 9.73 -6.66
C THR A 129 -19.50 10.37 -5.79
N VAL A 130 -19.27 11.67 -5.94
CA VAL A 130 -18.40 12.42 -5.03
C VAL A 130 -19.15 12.61 -3.70
N LEU A 131 -18.54 12.10 -2.63
CA LEU A 131 -19.06 12.23 -1.27
C LEU A 131 -18.59 13.52 -0.62
N HIS A 132 -17.33 13.90 -0.87
CA HIS A 132 -16.73 15.10 -0.28
C HIS A 132 -15.71 15.72 -1.21
N SER A 133 -15.67 17.07 -1.27
CA SER A 133 -14.62 17.84 -1.94
C SER A 133 -13.83 18.61 -0.88
N PHE A 134 -12.53 18.34 -0.81
CA PHE A 134 -11.66 18.94 0.19
C PHE A 134 -11.45 20.44 -0.03
N ASN A 135 -11.35 21.18 1.08
CA ASN A 135 -11.08 22.63 1.07
C ASN A 135 -10.20 23.00 2.28
N SER A 136 -8.91 23.25 2.02
CA SER A 136 -7.95 23.62 3.06
C SER A 136 -8.18 25.02 3.66
N PHE A 137 -8.86 25.90 2.93
CA PHE A 137 -9.17 27.25 3.42
C PHE A 137 -10.22 27.27 4.54
N LEU A 138 -11.02 26.22 4.66
CA LEU A 138 -12.01 26.05 5.71
C LEU A 138 -11.50 25.19 6.87
N GLY A 139 -10.19 25.02 7.00
CA GLY A 139 -9.58 24.17 8.03
C GLY A 139 -9.68 22.67 7.74
N GLY A 140 -10.22 22.28 6.58
CA GLY A 140 -10.25 20.91 6.10
C GLY A 140 -8.91 20.43 5.57
N GLY A 141 -8.82 19.14 5.28
CA GLY A 141 -7.67 18.55 4.60
C GLY A 141 -7.58 18.95 3.13
N ALA A 142 -6.48 18.59 2.48
CA ALA A 142 -6.28 18.72 1.05
C ALA A 142 -5.32 17.66 0.54
N VAL A 143 -5.46 17.33 -0.73
CA VAL A 143 -4.56 16.39 -1.43
C VAL A 143 -4.53 15.03 -0.73
N PRO A 144 -5.66 14.29 -0.65
CA PRO A 144 -5.66 12.89 -0.21
C PRO A 144 -5.02 12.04 -1.30
N ILE A 145 -3.88 11.43 -1.00
CA ILE A 145 -3.17 10.54 -1.94
C ILE A 145 -3.24 9.07 -1.52
N ALA A 146 -3.67 8.82 -0.31
CA ALA A 146 -3.79 7.47 0.24
C ALA A 146 -5.20 6.90 0.02
N GLY A 147 -5.29 5.56 0.01
CA GLY A 147 -6.57 4.87 0.09
C GLY A 147 -7.26 5.06 1.45
N LEU A 148 -8.51 4.65 1.51
CA LEU A 148 -9.32 4.65 2.73
C LEU A 148 -9.26 3.28 3.41
N VAL A 149 -9.57 3.24 4.70
CA VAL A 149 -9.87 2.01 5.44
C VAL A 149 -11.28 2.11 6.04
N GLU A 150 -12.09 1.05 5.88
CA GLU A 150 -13.36 0.94 6.59
C GLU A 150 -13.09 0.52 8.03
N GLY A 151 -13.58 1.31 8.97
CA GLY A 151 -13.51 0.97 10.39
C GLY A 151 -14.61 0.01 10.81
N SER A 152 -14.44 -0.64 11.96
CA SER A 152 -15.44 -1.53 12.55
C SER A 152 -16.78 -0.83 12.89
N ASP A 153 -16.80 0.51 12.87
CA ASP A 153 -18.00 1.35 13.03
C ASP A 153 -18.73 1.64 11.70
N GLY A 154 -18.25 1.08 10.56
CA GLY A 154 -18.81 1.28 9.23
C GLY A 154 -18.49 2.64 8.59
N ASN A 155 -17.68 3.46 9.24
CA ASN A 155 -17.18 4.70 8.65
C ASN A 155 -15.83 4.46 7.94
N PHE A 156 -15.47 5.36 7.03
CA PHE A 156 -14.19 5.32 6.34
C PHE A 156 -13.23 6.33 6.94
N TYR A 157 -11.97 5.91 7.07
CA TYR A 157 -10.91 6.72 7.65
C TYR A 157 -9.80 6.92 6.63
N GLY A 158 -9.25 8.14 6.58
CA GLY A 158 -8.21 8.47 5.62
C GLY A 158 -7.33 9.62 6.09
N THR A 159 -6.35 9.94 5.25
CA THR A 159 -5.39 11.01 5.50
C THR A 159 -5.36 12.00 4.35
N THR A 160 -4.97 13.23 4.65
CA THR A 160 -4.64 14.25 3.64
C THR A 160 -3.22 14.74 3.87
N VAL A 161 -2.46 14.89 2.78
CA VAL A 161 -1.04 15.32 2.86
C VAL A 161 -0.91 16.77 3.29
N LEU A 162 -1.85 17.59 2.87
CA LEU A 162 -1.88 19.03 3.12
C LEU A 162 -3.21 19.44 3.81
N GLY A 163 -3.32 20.72 4.14
CA GLY A 163 -4.48 21.26 4.84
C GLY A 163 -4.45 20.93 6.34
N GLY A 164 -5.61 20.97 6.99
CA GLY A 164 -5.72 20.99 8.43
C GLY A 164 -5.31 22.34 9.03
N ALA A 165 -5.42 22.49 10.34
CA ALA A 165 -5.19 23.75 11.05
C ALA A 165 -3.77 24.32 10.86
N HIS A 166 -2.78 23.47 10.55
CA HIS A 166 -1.38 23.84 10.41
C HIS A 166 -0.82 23.60 9.00
N PHE A 167 -1.67 23.25 8.01
CA PHE A 167 -1.28 22.92 6.64
C PHE A 167 -0.26 21.78 6.52
N LYS A 168 -0.23 20.89 7.51
CA LYS A 168 0.68 19.73 7.60
C LYS A 168 -0.04 18.38 7.40
N GLY A 169 -1.28 18.43 6.93
CA GLY A 169 -2.12 17.27 6.73
C GLY A 169 -3.03 16.95 7.91
N SER A 170 -3.91 16.01 7.69
CA SER A 170 -4.92 15.62 8.69
C SER A 170 -5.26 14.14 8.61
N VAL A 171 -5.86 13.63 9.68
CA VAL A 171 -6.65 12.40 9.70
C VAL A 171 -8.12 12.78 9.72
N PHE A 172 -8.93 12.13 8.91
CA PHE A 172 -10.37 12.35 8.84
C PHE A 172 -11.17 11.05 8.92
N LYS A 173 -12.41 11.18 9.32
CA LYS A 173 -13.46 10.17 9.25
C LYS A 173 -14.57 10.67 8.35
N ILE A 174 -15.15 9.79 7.52
CA ILE A 174 -16.28 10.10 6.65
C ILE A 174 -17.27 8.94 6.65
N ASP A 175 -18.54 9.22 6.71
CA ASP A 175 -19.57 8.20 6.56
C ASP A 175 -19.99 8.02 5.09
N ALA A 176 -20.81 6.99 4.82
CA ALA A 176 -21.28 6.68 3.47
C ALA A 176 -22.20 7.76 2.88
N THR A 177 -22.68 8.73 3.67
CA THR A 177 -23.48 9.88 3.21
C THR A 177 -22.64 11.09 2.81
N GLY A 178 -21.31 11.07 3.14
CA GLY A 178 -20.38 12.15 2.85
C GLY A 178 -20.15 13.14 4.00
N SER A 179 -20.68 12.86 5.21
CA SER A 179 -20.42 13.66 6.40
C SER A 179 -18.99 13.40 6.89
N LEU A 180 -18.11 14.39 6.70
CA LEU A 180 -16.71 14.30 7.05
C LEU A 180 -16.42 15.03 8.37
N THR A 181 -15.61 14.39 9.21
CA THR A 181 -15.06 14.97 10.44
C THR A 181 -13.54 14.88 10.41
N THR A 182 -12.84 16.01 10.59
CA THR A 182 -11.41 16.01 10.85
C THR A 182 -11.15 15.53 12.28
N LEU A 183 -10.47 14.41 12.42
CA LEU A 183 -10.13 13.82 13.73
C LEU A 183 -8.89 14.46 14.31
N HIS A 184 -7.90 14.76 13.47
CA HIS A 184 -6.63 15.33 13.88
C HIS A 184 -6.01 16.17 12.77
N SER A 185 -5.37 17.29 13.14
CA SER A 185 -4.59 18.14 12.23
C SER A 185 -3.14 18.14 12.68
N PHE A 186 -2.25 17.61 11.86
CA PHE A 186 -0.82 17.54 12.19
C PHE A 186 -0.20 18.93 12.28
N SER A 187 0.62 19.14 13.31
CA SER A 187 1.33 20.40 13.55
C SER A 187 2.72 20.46 12.90
N GLY A 188 3.32 19.31 12.64
CA GLY A 188 4.68 19.21 12.11
C GLY A 188 5.76 19.68 13.08
N SER A 189 5.42 19.86 14.35
CA SER A 189 6.40 20.20 15.40
C SER A 189 7.30 19.00 15.73
N PRO A 190 8.41 19.18 16.46
CA PRO A 190 9.32 18.08 16.79
C PRO A 190 8.65 16.90 17.51
N SER A 191 7.56 17.12 18.22
CA SER A 191 6.81 16.09 18.93
C SER A 191 5.74 15.38 18.08
N GLU A 192 5.51 15.80 16.83
CA GLU A 192 4.42 15.30 16.02
C GLU A 192 4.83 15.20 14.53
N GLY A 193 4.15 14.33 13.79
CA GLY A 193 4.40 14.14 12.38
C GLY A 193 3.81 15.21 11.48
N ALA A 194 4.13 15.13 10.19
CA ALA A 194 3.56 15.94 9.12
C ALA A 194 3.49 15.15 7.82
N ASN A 195 2.58 15.56 6.95
CA ASN A 195 2.41 14.99 5.62
C ASN A 195 2.18 13.47 5.67
N PRO A 196 1.05 12.99 6.22
CA PRO A 196 0.68 11.57 6.16
C PRO A 196 0.36 11.22 4.70
N VAL A 197 1.19 10.39 4.10
CA VAL A 197 1.12 10.00 2.68
C VAL A 197 0.56 8.60 2.50
N ALA A 198 0.48 7.82 3.58
CA ALA A 198 0.05 6.44 3.59
C ALA A 198 -1.38 6.27 4.09
N ALA A 199 -2.02 5.18 3.68
CA ALA A 199 -3.30 4.76 4.24
C ALA A 199 -3.17 4.37 5.71
N LEU A 200 -4.25 4.52 6.46
CA LEU A 200 -4.38 3.98 7.81
C LEU A 200 -4.72 2.49 7.74
N ILE A 201 -4.40 1.77 8.82
CA ILE A 201 -4.96 0.45 9.08
C ILE A 201 -5.67 0.47 10.44
N GLN A 202 -6.74 -0.31 10.59
CA GLN A 202 -7.32 -0.56 11.90
C GLN A 202 -6.65 -1.76 12.54
N GLY A 203 -6.09 -1.58 13.73
CA GLY A 203 -5.51 -2.66 14.51
C GLY A 203 -6.59 -3.48 15.21
N ALA A 204 -6.24 -4.66 15.68
CA ALA A 204 -7.12 -5.57 16.44
C ALA A 204 -7.67 -4.94 17.74
N ASP A 205 -7.01 -3.88 18.24
CA ASP A 205 -7.44 -3.09 19.40
C ASP A 205 -8.50 -2.01 19.06
N GLY A 206 -8.91 -1.92 17.77
CA GLY A 206 -9.87 -0.96 17.27
C GLY A 206 -9.32 0.45 17.01
N ASN A 207 -8.06 0.73 17.35
CA ASN A 207 -7.41 1.99 17.01
C ASN A 207 -6.87 1.96 15.58
N PHE A 208 -6.59 3.14 15.03
CA PHE A 208 -5.97 3.26 13.72
C PHE A 208 -4.48 3.55 13.86
N TYR A 209 -3.71 3.00 12.93
CA TYR A 209 -2.26 3.14 12.88
C TYR A 209 -1.84 3.67 11.52
N GLY A 210 -0.85 4.57 11.52
CA GLY A 210 -0.38 5.19 10.28
C GLY A 210 1.03 5.76 10.43
N THR A 211 1.50 6.33 9.34
CA THR A 211 2.82 6.96 9.26
C THR A 211 2.72 8.38 8.70
N THR A 212 3.69 9.21 9.00
CA THR A 212 3.88 10.52 8.37
C THR A 212 5.24 10.57 7.69
N ALA A 213 5.31 11.13 6.49
CA ALA A 213 6.56 11.19 5.72
C ALA A 213 7.57 12.19 6.30
N SER A 214 7.14 13.14 7.11
CA SER A 214 8.00 14.16 7.71
C SER A 214 7.54 14.52 9.12
N GLY A 215 8.23 15.46 9.78
CA GLY A 215 7.99 15.80 11.18
C GLY A 215 8.61 14.78 12.13
N GLY A 216 8.20 14.82 13.40
CA GLY A 216 8.84 14.05 14.47
C GLY A 216 10.13 14.70 14.97
N ALA A 217 10.75 14.10 15.98
CA ALA A 217 11.93 14.65 16.67
C ALA A 217 13.13 14.90 15.73
N HIS A 218 13.22 14.15 14.64
CA HIS A 218 14.33 14.21 13.67
C HIS A 218 13.88 14.66 12.28
N PHE A 219 12.62 15.08 12.11
CA PHE A 219 12.03 15.51 10.82
C PHE A 219 12.03 14.43 9.72
N GLN A 220 12.21 13.16 10.10
CA GLN A 220 12.27 12.01 9.18
C GLN A 220 10.98 11.19 9.15
N GLY A 221 9.90 11.72 9.76
CA GLY A 221 8.60 11.09 9.83
C GLY A 221 8.36 10.35 11.14
N THR A 222 7.13 9.89 11.29
CA THR A 222 6.68 9.20 12.51
C THR A 222 5.82 7.99 12.18
N ALA A 223 5.75 7.03 13.11
CA ALA A 223 4.66 6.09 13.23
C ALA A 223 3.75 6.55 14.37
N PHE A 224 2.44 6.49 14.18
CA PHE A 224 1.46 6.96 15.15
C PHE A 224 0.27 6.01 15.29
N ARG A 225 -0.40 6.11 16.43
CA ARG A 225 -1.70 5.52 16.71
C ARG A 225 -2.72 6.64 16.93
N ILE A 226 -3.93 6.47 16.43
CA ILE A 226 -5.03 7.39 16.66
C ILE A 226 -6.30 6.60 17.02
N THR A 227 -7.01 7.04 18.05
CA THR A 227 -8.30 6.43 18.42
C THR A 227 -9.40 6.88 17.45
N PRO A 228 -10.53 6.14 17.32
CA PRO A 228 -11.69 6.59 16.54
C PRO A 228 -12.24 7.96 16.96
N ALA A 229 -11.94 8.40 18.20
CA ALA A 229 -12.32 9.70 18.75
C ALA A 229 -11.30 10.83 18.44
N GLY A 230 -10.16 10.51 17.76
CA GLY A 230 -9.17 11.52 17.34
C GLY A 230 -8.01 11.77 18.32
N SER A 231 -7.87 10.98 19.39
CA SER A 231 -6.70 11.07 20.30
C SER A 231 -5.49 10.41 19.63
N LEU A 232 -4.49 11.22 19.25
CA LEU A 232 -3.28 10.77 18.57
C LEU A 232 -2.15 10.54 19.59
N THR A 233 -1.39 9.48 19.39
CA THR A 233 -0.15 9.15 20.10
C THR A 233 0.94 8.85 19.06
N VAL A 234 2.06 9.57 19.12
CA VAL A 234 3.26 9.22 18.36
C VAL A 234 3.90 8.02 19.03
N LEU A 235 4.04 6.93 18.30
CA LEU A 235 4.67 5.70 18.77
C LEU A 235 6.19 5.77 18.56
N HIS A 236 6.62 6.31 17.42
CA HIS A 236 8.03 6.38 17.06
C HIS A 236 8.32 7.57 16.15
N SER A 237 9.48 8.21 16.34
CA SER A 237 10.02 9.25 15.45
C SER A 237 11.26 8.72 14.77
N PHE A 238 11.19 8.53 13.45
CA PHE A 238 12.30 8.02 12.65
C PHE A 238 13.48 8.99 12.67
N SER A 239 14.69 8.44 12.88
CA SER A 239 15.92 9.23 13.01
C SER A 239 16.65 9.41 11.66
N GLY A 240 16.40 8.55 10.70
CA GLY A 240 17.14 8.53 9.45
C GLY A 240 18.62 8.14 9.57
N HIS A 241 19.03 7.71 10.76
CA HIS A 241 20.40 7.29 11.04
C HIS A 241 20.71 5.96 10.32
N PRO A 242 22.00 5.58 10.10
CA PRO A 242 22.35 4.36 9.35
C PRO A 242 21.67 3.07 9.80
N ALA A 243 21.31 2.96 11.08
CA ALA A 243 20.60 1.79 11.61
C ALA A 243 19.07 1.87 11.50
N GLU A 244 18.52 2.99 11.05
CA GLU A 244 17.08 3.22 11.05
C GLU A 244 16.61 3.88 9.76
N GLY A 245 15.35 3.66 9.43
CA GLY A 245 14.74 4.23 8.24
C GLY A 245 14.37 5.70 8.36
N ALA A 246 14.01 6.29 7.23
CA ALA A 246 13.49 7.64 7.10
C ALA A 246 12.37 7.69 6.07
N VAL A 247 11.49 8.66 6.20
CA VAL A 247 10.42 8.90 5.23
C VAL A 247 9.57 7.63 5.04
N PRO A 248 8.82 7.18 6.05
CA PRO A 248 7.90 6.05 5.93
C PRO A 248 6.76 6.44 4.98
N PHE A 249 6.83 5.95 3.76
CA PHE A 249 5.88 6.24 2.68
C PHE A 249 4.79 5.17 2.60
N ALA A 250 5.08 3.98 3.10
CA ALA A 250 4.21 2.82 3.07
C ALA A 250 3.20 2.81 4.21
N ALA A 251 2.00 2.29 3.94
CA ALA A 251 1.07 1.94 5.01
C ALA A 251 1.62 0.79 5.85
N LEU A 252 1.21 0.75 7.11
CA LEU A 252 1.51 -0.36 8.00
C LEU A 252 0.61 -1.57 7.67
N VAL A 253 1.07 -2.77 8.01
CA VAL A 253 0.24 -3.98 8.05
C VAL A 253 0.40 -4.61 9.42
N GLN A 254 -0.71 -5.06 10.03
CA GLN A 254 -0.63 -5.83 11.27
C GLN A 254 -0.37 -7.30 10.94
N GLY A 255 0.72 -7.83 11.48
CA GLY A 255 1.06 -9.24 11.37
C GLY A 255 0.22 -10.12 12.30
N SER A 256 0.20 -11.41 12.03
CA SER A 256 -0.47 -12.41 12.86
C SER A 256 0.09 -12.49 14.30
N ASP A 257 1.30 -11.94 14.54
CA ASP A 257 1.92 -11.79 15.86
C ASP A 257 1.43 -10.55 16.63
N GLY A 258 0.53 -9.76 16.05
CA GLY A 258 -0.02 -8.54 16.63
C GLY A 258 0.85 -7.29 16.45
N ASN A 259 2.09 -7.42 15.98
CA ASN A 259 2.96 -6.30 15.68
C ASN A 259 2.61 -5.66 14.33
N PHE A 260 3.12 -4.45 14.12
CA PHE A 260 2.94 -3.74 12.86
C PHE A 260 4.25 -3.77 12.06
N TYR A 261 4.11 -3.96 10.76
CA TYR A 261 5.22 -4.03 9.81
C TYR A 261 5.06 -2.94 8.76
N GLY A 262 6.17 -2.32 8.40
CA GLY A 262 6.16 -1.23 7.43
C GLY A 262 7.51 -1.07 6.74
N ALA A 263 7.55 -0.13 5.81
CA ALA A 263 8.77 0.20 5.09
C ALA A 263 9.03 1.71 5.11
N THR A 264 10.30 2.08 5.00
CA THR A 264 10.72 3.46 4.81
C THR A 264 11.39 3.62 3.45
N ALA A 265 11.06 4.68 2.74
CA ALA A 265 11.61 4.93 1.40
C ALA A 265 13.12 5.22 1.43
N LEU A 266 13.59 5.82 2.52
CA LEU A 266 14.98 6.26 2.69
C LEU A 266 15.54 5.77 4.03
N GLY A 267 16.81 6.11 4.32
CA GLY A 267 17.52 5.68 5.53
C GLY A 267 18.01 4.23 5.45
N GLY A 268 18.34 3.66 6.60
CA GLY A 268 19.03 2.38 6.69
C GLY A 268 20.52 2.47 6.36
N ALA A 269 21.24 1.36 6.49
CA ALA A 269 22.70 1.29 6.33
C ALA A 269 23.22 1.83 4.99
N HIS A 270 22.42 1.78 3.95
CA HIS A 270 22.79 2.19 2.59
C HIS A 270 21.94 3.36 2.06
N SER A 271 21.11 3.99 2.91
CA SER A 271 20.19 5.07 2.52
C SER A 271 19.22 4.70 1.39
N LYS A 272 18.86 3.41 1.30
CA LYS A 272 17.97 2.85 0.25
C LYS A 272 16.63 2.38 0.80
N GLY A 273 16.34 2.71 2.08
CA GLY A 273 15.14 2.31 2.76
C GLY A 273 15.29 1.05 3.60
N THR A 274 14.29 0.79 4.41
CA THR A 274 14.25 -0.34 5.34
C THR A 274 12.90 -1.02 5.36
N VAL A 275 12.89 -2.27 5.83
CA VAL A 275 11.69 -2.91 6.41
C VAL A 275 11.85 -2.91 7.93
N PHE A 276 10.79 -2.55 8.64
CA PHE A 276 10.79 -2.50 10.10
C PHE A 276 9.57 -3.20 10.70
N LYS A 277 9.71 -3.60 11.95
CA LYS A 277 8.64 -4.05 12.84
C LYS A 277 8.51 -3.06 13.99
N ILE A 278 7.29 -2.75 14.41
CA ILE A 278 6.99 -1.90 15.56
C ILE A 278 5.84 -2.50 16.36
N ASP A 279 5.95 -2.55 17.67
CA ASP A 279 4.86 -2.98 18.53
C ASP A 279 3.90 -1.83 18.88
N GLY A 280 2.77 -2.14 19.51
CA GLY A 280 1.76 -1.15 19.91
C GLY A 280 2.24 -0.15 20.98
N THR A 281 3.43 -0.34 21.58
CA THR A 281 4.06 0.55 22.56
C THR A 281 5.14 1.45 21.95
N GLY A 282 5.53 1.20 20.68
CA GLY A 282 6.49 2.03 19.94
C GLY A 282 7.90 1.46 19.87
N ASN A 283 8.15 0.24 20.36
CA ASN A 283 9.45 -0.42 20.19
C ASN A 283 9.64 -0.85 18.75
N LEU A 284 10.55 -0.17 18.06
CA LEU A 284 10.87 -0.42 16.66
C LEU A 284 12.10 -1.30 16.51
N THR A 285 12.03 -2.24 15.58
CA THR A 285 13.16 -3.07 15.14
C THR A 285 13.28 -2.98 13.63
N THR A 286 14.44 -2.56 13.12
CA THR A 286 14.76 -2.66 11.69
C THR A 286 15.04 -4.12 11.37
N LEU A 287 14.23 -4.71 10.49
CA LEU A 287 14.39 -6.09 10.04
C LEU A 287 15.40 -6.19 8.91
N HIS A 288 15.36 -5.23 7.97
CA HIS A 288 16.22 -5.24 6.80
C HIS A 288 16.54 -3.81 6.33
N SER A 289 17.78 -3.59 5.86
CA SER A 289 18.22 -2.36 5.20
C SER A 289 18.58 -2.66 3.75
N PHE A 290 17.81 -2.12 2.82
CA PHE A 290 18.06 -2.33 1.40
C PHE A 290 19.41 -1.76 0.96
N SER A 291 20.16 -2.54 0.19
CA SER A 291 21.47 -2.14 -0.35
C SER A 291 21.36 -1.45 -1.71
N GLY A 292 20.29 -1.70 -2.46
CA GLY A 292 20.14 -1.22 -3.83
C GLY A 292 21.16 -1.80 -4.80
N SER A 293 21.84 -2.87 -4.41
CA SER A 293 22.79 -3.59 -5.28
C SER A 293 22.04 -4.30 -6.41
N PRO A 294 22.75 -4.82 -7.45
CA PRO A 294 22.09 -5.41 -8.62
C PRO A 294 21.06 -6.50 -8.29
N ASN A 295 21.20 -7.17 -7.17
CA ASN A 295 20.35 -8.28 -6.77
C ASN A 295 19.30 -7.90 -5.72
N GLU A 296 19.24 -6.65 -5.30
CA GLU A 296 18.34 -6.19 -4.24
C GLU A 296 17.67 -4.88 -4.62
N GLY A 297 16.47 -4.67 -4.07
CA GLY A 297 15.69 -3.48 -4.30
C GLY A 297 16.17 -2.23 -3.57
N ALA A 298 15.54 -1.11 -3.88
CA ALA A 298 15.70 0.17 -3.21
C ALA A 298 14.39 0.95 -3.21
N ASN A 299 14.21 1.84 -2.22
CA ASN A 299 13.04 2.67 -2.09
C ASN A 299 11.72 1.85 -2.04
N PRO A 300 11.50 1.06 -0.98
CA PRO A 300 10.22 0.40 -0.75
C PRO A 300 9.20 1.47 -0.33
N VAL A 301 8.32 1.83 -1.24
CA VAL A 301 7.30 2.88 -1.04
C VAL A 301 5.90 2.30 -0.86
N ALA A 302 5.72 1.02 -1.17
CA ALA A 302 4.45 0.32 -1.08
C ALA A 302 4.26 -0.38 0.26
N ALA A 303 3.01 -0.54 0.66
CA ALA A 303 2.66 -1.35 1.82
C ALA A 303 3.09 -2.81 1.63
N LEU A 304 3.53 -3.42 2.72
CA LEU A 304 3.71 -4.87 2.78
C LEU A 304 2.35 -5.56 2.88
N MET A 305 2.29 -6.81 2.46
CA MET A 305 1.18 -7.70 2.77
C MET A 305 1.70 -8.98 3.42
N GLN A 306 0.99 -9.54 4.40
CA GLN A 306 1.31 -10.85 4.93
C GLN A 306 0.63 -11.92 4.09
N GLY A 307 1.42 -12.84 3.54
CA GLY A 307 0.93 -13.99 2.81
C GLY A 307 0.37 -15.06 3.74
N SER A 308 -0.35 -16.03 3.17
CA SER A 308 -0.91 -17.16 3.91
C SER A 308 0.17 -18.08 4.52
N ASP A 309 1.42 -17.98 4.06
CA ASP A 309 2.60 -18.68 4.60
C ASP A 309 3.23 -17.96 5.82
N GLY A 310 2.70 -16.78 6.20
CA GLY A 310 3.17 -15.97 7.30
C GLY A 310 4.31 -15.00 6.95
N ASN A 311 4.92 -15.11 5.77
CA ASN A 311 5.92 -14.16 5.29
C ASN A 311 5.28 -12.86 4.83
N PHE A 312 6.08 -11.80 4.79
CA PHE A 312 5.65 -10.53 4.22
C PHE A 312 6.17 -10.38 2.79
N TYR A 313 5.34 -9.83 1.93
CA TYR A 313 5.63 -9.59 0.53
C TYR A 313 5.53 -8.11 0.23
N GLY A 314 6.44 -7.60 -0.59
CA GLY A 314 6.46 -6.19 -0.95
C GLY A 314 7.15 -5.92 -2.26
N THR A 315 7.14 -4.65 -2.63
CA THR A 315 7.79 -4.15 -3.84
C THR A 315 8.77 -3.02 -3.50
N THR A 316 9.77 -2.84 -4.35
CA THR A 316 10.65 -1.67 -4.30
C THR A 316 10.55 -0.91 -5.62
N ALA A 317 10.45 0.41 -5.56
CA ALA A 317 10.32 1.23 -6.77
C ALA A 317 11.58 1.22 -7.64
N LEU A 318 12.73 1.05 -7.02
CA LEU A 318 14.05 1.07 -7.67
C LEU A 318 14.89 -0.15 -7.28
N GLY A 319 16.11 -0.23 -7.83
CA GLY A 319 17.03 -1.35 -7.57
C GLY A 319 16.68 -2.58 -8.39
N GLY A 320 17.24 -3.74 -7.98
CA GLY A 320 17.19 -4.97 -8.76
C GLY A 320 18.18 -4.98 -9.91
N ALA A 321 18.22 -6.08 -10.66
CA ALA A 321 19.19 -6.31 -11.75
C ALA A 321 19.16 -5.23 -12.85
N HIS A 322 18.00 -4.59 -13.05
CA HIS A 322 17.79 -3.59 -14.10
C HIS A 322 17.46 -2.19 -13.57
N LEU A 323 17.57 -1.97 -12.26
CA LEU A 323 17.25 -0.71 -11.58
C LEU A 323 15.80 -0.24 -11.79
N LYS A 324 14.87 -1.16 -12.04
CA LYS A 324 13.45 -0.91 -12.35
C LYS A 324 12.50 -1.37 -11.24
N GLY A 325 13.07 -1.76 -10.08
CA GLY A 325 12.31 -2.25 -8.94
C GLY A 325 12.27 -3.77 -8.85
N THR A 326 11.79 -4.24 -7.72
CA THR A 326 11.72 -5.68 -7.41
C THR A 326 10.42 -6.06 -6.74
N VAL A 327 10.10 -7.36 -6.78
CA VAL A 327 9.21 -8.04 -5.82
C VAL A 327 10.10 -8.82 -4.86
N PHE A 328 9.82 -8.75 -3.58
CA PHE A 328 10.56 -9.47 -2.53
C PHE A 328 9.63 -10.14 -1.51
N SER A 329 10.14 -11.16 -0.85
CA SER A 329 9.59 -11.69 0.40
C SER A 329 10.56 -11.46 1.55
N ILE A 330 10.02 -11.33 2.76
CA ILE A 330 10.80 -11.19 3.98
C ILE A 330 10.07 -11.91 5.12
N ASP A 331 10.81 -12.68 5.92
CA ASP A 331 10.26 -13.32 7.09
C ASP A 331 10.32 -12.42 8.33
N VAL A 332 9.72 -12.86 9.43
CA VAL A 332 9.69 -12.12 10.71
C VAL A 332 11.07 -11.94 11.34
N THR A 333 12.09 -12.66 10.88
CA THR A 333 13.48 -12.56 11.36
C THR A 333 14.32 -11.57 10.55
N GLY A 334 13.79 -11.09 9.40
CA GLY A 334 14.46 -10.16 8.51
C GLY A 334 15.22 -10.81 7.34
N SER A 335 15.07 -12.13 7.13
CA SER A 335 15.64 -12.83 5.97
C SER A 335 14.83 -12.46 4.73
N LEU A 336 15.47 -11.69 3.84
CA LEU A 336 14.86 -11.18 2.61
C LEU A 336 15.29 -12.00 1.40
N THR A 337 14.34 -12.28 0.52
CA THR A 337 14.56 -12.91 -0.78
C THR A 337 13.96 -12.04 -1.88
N THR A 338 14.77 -11.65 -2.86
CA THR A 338 14.27 -11.03 -4.09
C THR A 338 13.66 -12.11 -4.97
N LEU A 339 12.36 -11.98 -5.23
CA LEU A 339 11.59 -12.95 -6.00
C LEU A 339 11.61 -12.61 -7.50
N HIS A 340 11.61 -11.31 -7.82
CA HIS A 340 11.63 -10.83 -9.19
C HIS A 340 12.31 -9.45 -9.29
N SER A 341 13.03 -9.20 -10.40
CA SER A 341 13.61 -7.90 -10.77
C SER A 341 13.01 -7.43 -12.08
N PHE A 342 12.23 -6.35 -12.05
CA PHE A 342 11.60 -5.79 -13.24
C PHE A 342 12.65 -5.30 -14.23
N SER A 343 12.48 -5.67 -15.51
CA SER A 343 13.40 -5.26 -16.59
C SER A 343 12.98 -3.94 -17.24
N GLY A 344 11.69 -3.59 -17.20
CA GLY A 344 11.15 -2.45 -17.92
C GLY A 344 11.23 -2.59 -19.44
N SER A 345 11.54 -3.80 -19.95
CA SER A 345 11.56 -4.09 -21.38
C SER A 345 10.15 -4.10 -21.97
N PRO A 346 9.99 -4.02 -23.31
CA PRO A 346 8.68 -4.11 -23.92
C PRO A 346 7.91 -5.34 -23.42
N GLY A 347 6.71 -5.11 -22.91
CA GLY A 347 5.84 -6.16 -22.36
C GLY A 347 5.99 -6.41 -20.86
N GLU A 348 7.03 -5.89 -20.19
CA GLU A 348 7.19 -5.99 -18.75
C GLU A 348 7.10 -4.62 -18.06
N GLY A 349 6.65 -4.62 -16.81
CA GLY A 349 6.50 -3.41 -16.02
C GLY A 349 7.81 -2.86 -15.46
N ALA A 350 7.74 -1.67 -14.91
CA ALA A 350 8.80 -0.99 -14.19
C ALA A 350 8.22 -0.09 -13.09
N VAL A 351 8.99 0.12 -12.04
CA VAL A 351 8.66 1.06 -10.96
C VAL A 351 7.32 0.69 -10.30
N PRO A 352 7.24 -0.44 -9.58
CA PRO A 352 6.04 -0.81 -8.83
C PRO A 352 5.90 0.12 -7.62
N PHE A 353 4.93 1.04 -7.65
CA PHE A 353 4.55 1.89 -6.52
C PHE A 353 3.45 1.26 -5.67
N GLY A 354 2.59 0.44 -6.27
CA GLY A 354 1.53 -0.26 -5.58
C GLY A 354 2.03 -1.48 -4.79
N GLY A 355 1.39 -1.74 -3.64
CA GLY A 355 1.56 -2.98 -2.90
C GLY A 355 0.97 -4.18 -3.66
N LEU A 356 1.27 -5.37 -3.15
CA LEU A 356 0.73 -6.62 -3.65
C LEU A 356 -0.61 -6.95 -2.97
N VAL A 357 -1.46 -7.69 -3.65
CA VAL A 357 -2.63 -8.35 -3.09
C VAL A 357 -2.56 -9.84 -3.41
N GLN A 358 -2.82 -10.70 -2.42
CA GLN A 358 -2.97 -12.13 -2.67
C GLN A 358 -4.41 -12.41 -3.08
N GLY A 359 -4.58 -12.96 -4.27
CA GLY A 359 -5.88 -13.36 -4.78
C GLY A 359 -6.39 -14.64 -4.11
N SER A 360 -7.67 -14.89 -4.22
CA SER A 360 -8.30 -16.12 -3.73
C SER A 360 -7.77 -17.40 -4.41
N ASP A 361 -7.06 -17.26 -5.53
CA ASP A 361 -6.33 -18.34 -6.22
C ASP A 361 -4.91 -18.57 -5.68
N GLY A 362 -4.51 -17.83 -4.63
CA GLY A 362 -3.21 -17.92 -3.97
C GLY A 362 -2.08 -17.16 -4.65
N ASN A 363 -2.28 -16.65 -5.87
CA ASN A 363 -1.27 -15.86 -6.57
C ASN A 363 -1.24 -14.41 -6.06
N PHE A 364 -0.14 -13.71 -6.32
CA PHE A 364 0.02 -12.30 -6.01
C PHE A 364 -0.24 -11.45 -7.25
N TYR A 365 -0.93 -10.33 -7.05
CA TYR A 365 -1.26 -9.37 -8.09
C TYR A 365 -0.75 -7.99 -7.70
N GLY A 366 -0.25 -7.25 -8.68
CA GLY A 366 0.27 -5.91 -8.45
C GLY A 366 0.28 -5.06 -9.71
N THR A 367 0.73 -3.83 -9.55
CA THR A 367 0.80 -2.83 -10.61
C THR A 367 2.20 -2.26 -10.73
N THR A 368 2.56 -1.80 -11.92
CA THR A 368 3.77 -0.99 -12.14
C THR A 368 3.38 0.33 -12.80
N ALA A 369 3.92 1.45 -12.32
CA ALA A 369 3.58 2.77 -12.83
C ALA A 369 4.11 3.03 -14.24
N LEU A 370 5.19 2.35 -14.61
CA LEU A 370 5.86 2.48 -15.91
C LEU A 370 6.06 1.11 -16.57
N GLY A 371 6.61 1.11 -17.77
CA GLY A 371 6.86 -0.11 -18.55
C GLY A 371 5.61 -0.61 -19.26
N GLY A 372 5.60 -1.88 -19.65
CA GLY A 372 4.63 -2.44 -20.57
C GLY A 372 4.87 -2.02 -22.01
N THR A 373 4.04 -2.51 -22.94
CA THR A 373 4.21 -2.27 -24.40
C THR A 373 4.14 -0.80 -24.79
N HIS A 374 3.44 0.02 -24.01
CA HIS A 374 3.22 1.45 -24.30
C HIS A 374 3.89 2.40 -23.30
N GLY A 375 4.65 1.86 -22.34
CA GLY A 375 5.29 2.65 -21.29
C GLY A 375 4.32 3.31 -20.29
N ALA A 376 3.07 2.87 -20.26
CA ALA A 376 1.99 3.45 -19.44
C ALA A 376 1.71 2.68 -18.15
N GLY A 377 2.50 1.65 -17.86
CA GLY A 377 2.35 0.78 -16.70
C GLY A 377 1.64 -0.53 -17.02
N THR A 378 1.64 -1.42 -16.04
CA THR A 378 1.08 -2.77 -16.19
C THR A 378 0.28 -3.21 -14.98
N VAL A 379 -0.59 -4.22 -15.19
CA VAL A 379 -1.03 -5.14 -14.13
C VAL A 379 -0.28 -6.44 -14.32
N PHE A 380 0.25 -7.02 -13.27
CA PHE A 380 0.97 -8.28 -13.31
C PHE A 380 0.42 -9.29 -12.30
N LYS A 381 0.67 -10.55 -12.58
CA LYS A 381 0.43 -11.71 -11.72
C LYS A 381 1.75 -12.42 -11.46
N PHE A 382 1.93 -12.89 -10.25
CA PHE A 382 3.14 -13.55 -9.80
C PHE A 382 2.81 -14.79 -8.97
#